data_672d7fe21bda5ba5149108523f2514d2
#
_entry.id   672d7fe21bda5ba5149108523f2514d2
#
_cell.length_a   1.000
_cell.length_b   1.000
_cell.length_c   1.000
_cell.angle_alpha   90.00
_cell.angle_beta   90.00
_cell.angle_gamma   90.00
#
_symmetry.space_group_name_H-M   'P 1'
#
loop_
_entity.id
_entity.type
_entity.pdbx_description
1 polymer ?
#
loop_
_entity_poly.entity_id
_entity_poly.type
_entity_poly.pdbx_seq_one_letter_code
_entity_poly.pdbx_strand_id
1 'polypeptide(L)'
;MALKATIFKAALQVADMDRHYYADHALTIARHPSETDERMMVRCLAFALNAHEALAFGKGISETEEPDLWRKDLTGSIESWIEVGQPDEKRILRACGRSGRVLVYCYGNAAGIWWKQTADKLARARNLSVFRISPATTTALGKLAKRTMQLQCTIQDGEIWIRDETESVEVVLTKLKEPA
;
A
#
# COMPACT_ATOMS: atom_id res chain seq x y z
N MET A 1 -4.36 -6.76 -28.84
CA MET A 1 -5.33 -7.16 -27.79
C MET A 1 -4.94 -6.58 -26.46
N ALA A 2 -5.90 -5.97 -25.77
CA ALA A 2 -5.66 -5.55 -24.40
C ALA A 2 -5.46 -6.78 -23.50
N LEU A 3 -4.39 -6.77 -22.70
CA LEU A 3 -4.13 -7.82 -21.74
C LEU A 3 -5.12 -7.68 -20.57
N LYS A 4 -5.76 -8.77 -20.21
CA LYS A 4 -6.73 -8.77 -19.11
C LYS A 4 -6.01 -8.92 -17.78
N ALA A 5 -6.46 -8.15 -16.78
CA ALA A 5 -6.02 -8.36 -15.41
C ALA A 5 -6.51 -9.70 -14.88
N THR A 6 -5.72 -10.31 -13.99
CA THR A 6 -6.14 -11.47 -13.23
C THR A 6 -6.81 -11.00 -11.94
N ILE A 7 -7.99 -11.55 -11.64
CA ILE A 7 -8.74 -11.16 -10.45
C ILE A 7 -8.37 -12.08 -9.29
N PHE A 8 -7.92 -11.46 -8.20
CA PHE A 8 -7.66 -12.11 -6.92
C PHE A 8 -8.71 -11.66 -5.92
N LYS A 9 -9.06 -12.53 -4.99
CA LYS A 9 -9.97 -12.19 -3.91
C LYS A 9 -9.34 -12.49 -2.57
N ALA A 10 -9.52 -11.59 -1.62
CA ALA A 10 -9.03 -11.76 -0.26
C ALA A 10 -10.11 -11.41 0.75
N ALA A 11 -10.34 -12.32 1.69
CA ALA A 11 -11.03 -11.99 2.91
C ALA A 11 -9.96 -11.55 3.91
N LEU A 12 -9.98 -10.29 4.28
CA LEU A 12 -8.97 -9.69 5.14
C LEU A 12 -9.61 -9.28 6.47
N GLN A 13 -9.13 -9.88 7.56
CA GLN A 13 -9.49 -9.44 8.90
C GLN A 13 -8.40 -8.48 9.40
N VAL A 14 -8.79 -7.31 9.83
CA VAL A 14 -7.87 -6.33 10.40
C VAL A 14 -8.17 -6.16 11.87
N ALA A 15 -7.18 -6.38 12.71
CA ALA A 15 -7.19 -6.07 14.13
C ALA A 15 -6.04 -5.10 14.39
N ASP A 16 -6.33 -3.81 14.31
CA ASP A 16 -5.37 -2.74 14.54
C ASP A 16 -5.63 -2.12 15.91
N MET A 17 -4.89 -2.61 16.89
CA MET A 17 -5.05 -2.19 18.28
C MET A 17 -4.53 -0.77 18.50
N ASP A 18 -3.57 -0.34 17.70
CA ASP A 18 -2.99 1.01 17.80
C ASP A 18 -3.99 2.08 17.38
N ARG A 19 -4.84 1.78 16.38
CA ARG A 19 -5.89 2.68 15.91
C ARG A 19 -7.27 2.36 16.49
N HIS A 20 -7.40 1.30 17.29
CA HIS A 20 -8.68 0.76 17.76
C HIS A 20 -9.64 0.44 16.60
N TYR A 21 -9.11 -0.16 15.54
CA TYR A 21 -9.86 -0.51 14.34
C TYR A 21 -9.94 -2.03 14.16
N TYR A 22 -11.15 -2.55 14.12
CA TYR A 22 -11.41 -4.00 13.98
C TYR A 22 -12.49 -4.19 12.93
N ALA A 23 -12.13 -4.81 11.81
CA ALA A 23 -13.10 -5.01 10.73
C ALA A 23 -12.67 -6.14 9.79
N ASP A 24 -13.67 -6.71 9.12
CA ASP A 24 -13.48 -7.65 8.04
C ASP A 24 -13.72 -6.95 6.71
N HIS A 25 -12.85 -7.21 5.75
CA HIS A 25 -12.95 -6.65 4.41
C HIS A 25 -12.93 -7.76 3.37
N ALA A 26 -13.83 -7.67 2.40
CA ALA A 26 -13.82 -8.52 1.21
C ALA A 26 -13.17 -7.74 0.07
N LEU A 27 -11.94 -8.09 -0.28
CA LEU A 27 -11.17 -7.39 -1.30
C LEU A 27 -11.25 -8.09 -2.65
N THR A 28 -11.47 -7.33 -3.70
CA THR A 28 -11.31 -7.78 -5.09
C THR A 28 -10.15 -7.00 -5.69
N ILE A 29 -9.12 -7.74 -6.12
CA ILE A 29 -7.85 -7.15 -6.52
C ILE A 29 -7.57 -7.52 -7.97
N ALA A 30 -7.47 -6.52 -8.85
CA ALA A 30 -7.09 -6.72 -10.24
C ALA A 30 -5.56 -6.61 -10.35
N ARG A 31 -4.91 -7.72 -10.68
CA ARG A 31 -3.47 -7.73 -10.93
C ARG A 31 -3.22 -7.62 -12.43
N HIS A 32 -2.56 -6.53 -12.84
CA HIS A 32 -2.15 -6.37 -14.23
C HIS A 32 -1.13 -7.46 -14.62
N PRO A 33 -1.13 -7.96 -15.88
CA PRO A 33 -0.17 -8.99 -16.30
C PRO A 33 1.30 -8.65 -16.05
N SER A 34 1.65 -7.37 -16.04
CA SER A 34 3.02 -6.91 -15.74
C SER A 34 3.30 -6.71 -14.25
N GLU A 35 2.30 -6.85 -13.39
CA GLU A 35 2.47 -6.68 -11.95
C GLU A 35 2.93 -8.00 -11.32
N THR A 36 3.95 -7.93 -10.45
CA THR A 36 4.41 -9.09 -9.69
C THR A 36 3.45 -9.42 -8.55
N ASP A 37 3.51 -10.67 -8.08
CA ASP A 37 2.77 -11.08 -6.88
C ASP A 37 3.19 -10.25 -5.66
N GLU A 38 4.48 -9.95 -5.55
CA GLU A 38 4.99 -9.12 -4.45
C GLU A 38 4.35 -7.73 -4.45
N ARG A 39 4.29 -7.07 -5.61
CA ARG A 39 3.68 -5.74 -5.71
C ARG A 39 2.21 -5.77 -5.35
N MET A 40 1.48 -6.75 -5.86
CA MET A 40 0.07 -6.94 -5.52
C MET A 40 -0.11 -7.12 -4.00
N MET A 41 0.73 -7.94 -3.37
CA MET A 41 0.65 -8.18 -1.94
C MET A 41 1.05 -6.95 -1.12
N VAL A 42 1.95 -6.11 -1.63
CA VAL A 42 2.26 -4.82 -0.99
C VAL A 42 1.04 -3.89 -1.06
N ARG A 43 0.25 -3.91 -2.14
CA ARG A 43 -1.03 -3.18 -2.18
C ARG A 43 -2.00 -3.69 -1.12
N CYS A 44 -2.06 -5.00 -0.91
CA CYS A 44 -2.89 -5.59 0.15
C CYS A 44 -2.41 -5.15 1.54
N LEU A 45 -1.11 -5.13 1.75
CA LEU A 45 -0.53 -4.62 3.00
C LEU A 45 -0.88 -3.15 3.21
N ALA A 46 -0.74 -2.33 2.18
CA ALA A 46 -1.08 -0.92 2.26
C ALA A 46 -2.57 -0.72 2.61
N PHE A 47 -3.45 -1.57 2.07
CA PHE A 47 -4.85 -1.58 2.47
C PHE A 47 -5.00 -1.88 3.96
N ALA A 48 -4.38 -2.95 4.43
CA ALA A 48 -4.48 -3.38 5.83
C ALA A 48 -4.00 -2.30 6.81
N LEU A 49 -2.88 -1.64 6.49
CA LEU A 49 -2.29 -0.60 7.33
C LEU A 49 -3.13 0.68 7.39
N ASN A 50 -3.98 0.90 6.39
CA ASN A 50 -4.81 2.11 6.27
C ASN A 50 -6.29 1.77 6.20
N ALA A 51 -6.66 0.58 6.63
CA ALA A 51 -8.01 0.06 6.47
C ALA A 51 -9.09 1.02 6.95
N HIS A 52 -10.09 1.20 6.11
CA HIS A 52 -11.24 2.06 6.33
C HIS A 52 -12.34 1.62 5.37
N GLU A 53 -13.60 1.80 5.75
CA GLU A 53 -14.73 1.40 4.88
C GLU A 53 -14.73 2.12 3.53
N ALA A 54 -14.20 3.35 3.48
CA ALA A 54 -14.12 4.15 2.26
C ALA A 54 -12.80 3.99 1.49
N LEU A 55 -11.86 3.19 1.98
CA LEU A 55 -10.61 2.95 1.28
C LEU A 55 -10.85 2.00 0.10
N ALA A 56 -10.36 2.36 -1.07
CA ALA A 56 -10.55 1.60 -2.29
C ALA A 56 -9.26 1.51 -3.11
N PHE A 57 -9.13 0.44 -3.88
CA PHE A 57 -8.07 0.34 -4.89
C PHE A 57 -8.37 1.25 -6.06
N GLY A 58 -7.33 1.86 -6.64
CA GLY A 58 -7.42 2.55 -7.92
C GLY A 58 -7.51 1.55 -9.07
N LYS A 59 -7.60 2.06 -10.30
CA LYS A 59 -7.78 1.22 -11.52
C LYS A 59 -6.55 0.39 -11.89
N GLY A 60 -5.44 0.58 -11.21
CA GLY A 60 -4.23 -0.20 -11.42
C GLY A 60 -3.13 0.55 -12.17
N ILE A 61 -2.08 -0.18 -12.54
CA ILE A 61 -0.82 0.39 -13.06
C ILE A 61 -1.01 1.17 -14.37
N SER A 62 -2.00 0.83 -15.16
CA SER A 62 -2.24 1.47 -16.46
C SER A 62 -2.91 2.84 -16.34
N GLU A 63 -3.42 3.20 -15.17
CA GLU A 63 -4.09 4.46 -14.94
C GLU A 63 -3.20 5.44 -14.17
N THR A 64 -2.79 6.52 -14.85
CA THR A 64 -1.84 7.50 -14.28
C THR A 64 -2.50 8.53 -13.39
N GLU A 65 -3.81 8.73 -13.53
CA GLU A 65 -4.55 9.74 -12.76
C GLU A 65 -5.09 9.22 -11.42
N GLU A 66 -4.95 7.92 -11.17
CA GLU A 66 -5.37 7.29 -9.94
C GLU A 66 -4.18 6.66 -9.20
N PRO A 67 -4.20 6.67 -7.86
CA PRO A 67 -3.18 5.98 -7.06
C PRO A 67 -3.43 4.48 -7.02
N ASP A 68 -2.55 3.75 -6.36
CA ASP A 68 -2.78 2.34 -6.05
C ASP A 68 -3.98 2.17 -5.10
N LEU A 69 -4.10 3.06 -4.12
CA LEU A 69 -5.26 3.11 -3.21
C LEU A 69 -5.58 4.57 -2.88
N TRP A 70 -6.84 4.83 -2.60
CA TRP A 70 -7.26 6.14 -2.08
C TRP A 70 -8.50 6.06 -1.20
N ARG A 71 -8.67 7.09 -0.39
CA ARG A 71 -9.88 7.31 0.38
C ARG A 71 -10.41 8.69 0.08
N LYS A 72 -11.67 8.75 -0.27
CA LYS A 72 -12.38 10.02 -0.53
C LYS A 72 -13.46 10.22 0.53
N ASP A 73 -13.74 11.48 0.85
CA ASP A 73 -14.88 11.82 1.69
C ASP A 73 -16.17 11.82 0.87
N LEU A 74 -17.29 12.14 1.53
CA LEU A 74 -18.61 12.15 0.88
C LEU A 74 -18.74 13.23 -0.18
N THR A 75 -17.88 14.24 -0.18
CA THR A 75 -17.87 15.30 -1.20
C THR A 75 -16.98 14.97 -2.40
N GLY A 76 -16.26 13.85 -2.34
CA GLY A 76 -15.30 13.44 -3.36
C GLY A 76 -13.89 13.99 -3.15
N SER A 77 -13.64 14.73 -2.08
CA SER A 77 -12.30 15.19 -1.74
C SER A 77 -11.41 14.03 -1.32
N ILE A 78 -10.15 14.03 -1.81
CA ILE A 78 -9.21 12.95 -1.53
C ILE A 78 -8.60 13.16 -0.14
N GLU A 79 -8.96 12.32 0.80
CA GLU A 79 -8.39 12.35 2.14
C GLU A 79 -7.04 11.65 2.21
N SER A 80 -6.90 10.52 1.52
CA SER A 80 -5.65 9.75 1.48
C SER A 80 -5.36 9.28 0.07
N TRP A 81 -4.11 9.44 -0.35
CA TRP A 81 -3.57 8.96 -1.63
C TRP A 81 -2.38 8.06 -1.33
N ILE A 82 -2.43 6.81 -1.75
CA ILE A 82 -1.43 5.80 -1.40
C ILE A 82 -0.79 5.22 -2.65
N GLU A 83 0.53 5.29 -2.71
CA GLU A 83 1.33 4.75 -3.80
C GLU A 83 2.21 3.61 -3.30
N VAL A 84 2.43 2.63 -4.15
CA VAL A 84 3.27 1.46 -3.89
C VAL A 84 4.41 1.44 -4.92
N GLY A 85 5.62 1.19 -4.46
CA GLY A 85 6.80 1.13 -5.32
C GLY A 85 7.63 2.39 -5.25
N GLN A 86 8.18 2.82 -6.38
CA GLN A 86 9.03 3.99 -6.49
C GLN A 86 8.42 5.00 -7.48
N PRO A 87 7.37 5.71 -7.05
CA PRO A 87 6.73 6.69 -7.94
C PRO A 87 7.63 7.88 -8.22
N ASP A 88 7.42 8.51 -9.37
CA ASP A 88 8.13 9.73 -9.76
C ASP A 88 7.84 10.86 -8.78
N GLU A 89 8.83 11.69 -8.47
CA GLU A 89 8.69 12.81 -7.53
C GLU A 89 7.60 13.80 -7.94
N LYS A 90 7.48 14.07 -9.23
CA LYS A 90 6.46 14.99 -9.73
C LYS A 90 5.05 14.45 -9.50
N ARG A 91 4.90 13.15 -9.65
CA ARG A 91 3.65 12.45 -9.35
C ARG A 91 3.30 12.58 -7.87
N ILE A 92 4.28 12.37 -6.99
CA ILE A 92 4.10 12.49 -5.54
C ILE A 92 3.72 13.93 -5.16
N LEU A 93 4.44 14.92 -5.68
CA LEU A 93 4.16 16.34 -5.37
C LEU A 93 2.78 16.77 -5.87
N ARG A 94 2.38 16.29 -7.04
CA ARG A 94 1.03 16.55 -7.56
C ARG A 94 -0.04 15.94 -6.65
N ALA A 95 0.18 14.71 -6.18
CA ALA A 95 -0.72 14.06 -5.24
C ALA A 95 -0.81 14.83 -3.92
N CYS A 96 0.31 15.34 -3.41
CA CYS A 96 0.33 16.15 -2.19
C CYS A 96 -0.50 17.42 -2.31
N GLY A 97 -0.54 18.02 -3.49
CA GLY A 97 -1.36 19.20 -3.75
C GLY A 97 -2.85 18.91 -3.90
N ARG A 98 -3.23 17.66 -4.12
CA ARG A 98 -4.62 17.23 -4.38
C ARG A 98 -5.25 16.47 -3.22
N SER A 99 -4.49 16.08 -2.24
CA SER A 99 -4.92 15.13 -1.21
C SER A 99 -4.63 15.67 0.18
N GLY A 100 -5.42 15.23 1.17
CA GLY A 100 -5.18 15.58 2.56
C GLY A 100 -3.86 15.01 3.06
N ARG A 101 -3.56 13.75 2.69
CA ARG A 101 -2.28 13.11 2.98
C ARG A 101 -1.88 12.15 1.87
N VAL A 102 -0.58 11.97 1.73
CA VAL A 102 0.00 11.02 0.76
C VAL A 102 0.91 10.05 1.50
N LEU A 103 0.76 8.77 1.21
CA LEU A 103 1.62 7.72 1.75
C LEU A 103 2.27 6.97 0.59
N VAL A 104 3.57 6.71 0.71
CA VAL A 104 4.32 5.90 -0.26
C VAL A 104 4.95 4.72 0.47
N TYR A 105 4.67 3.52 -0.03
CA TYR A 105 5.29 2.28 0.45
C TYR A 105 6.26 1.81 -0.62
N CYS A 106 7.54 2.15 -0.46
CA CYS A 106 8.58 1.70 -1.38
C CYS A 106 9.18 0.37 -0.93
N TYR A 107 9.67 -0.40 -1.88
CA TYR A 107 10.27 -1.71 -1.63
C TYR A 107 11.20 -2.09 -2.78
N GLY A 108 11.95 -3.16 -2.60
CA GLY A 108 12.85 -3.69 -3.62
C GLY A 108 14.24 -3.08 -3.56
N ASN A 109 15.12 -3.59 -4.42
CA ASN A 109 16.53 -3.22 -4.42
C ASN A 109 16.77 -1.75 -4.83
N ALA A 110 15.90 -1.20 -5.66
CA ALA A 110 16.02 0.18 -6.14
C ALA A 110 15.47 1.21 -5.15
N ALA A 111 14.78 0.80 -4.10
CA ALA A 111 14.11 1.73 -3.18
C ALA A 111 15.08 2.69 -2.49
N GLY A 112 16.23 2.19 -2.03
CA GLY A 112 17.24 3.02 -1.37
C GLY A 112 17.84 4.07 -2.29
N ILE A 113 18.14 3.69 -3.53
CA ILE A 113 18.68 4.61 -4.54
C ILE A 113 17.63 5.65 -4.91
N TRP A 114 16.40 5.20 -5.16
CA TRP A 114 15.28 6.08 -5.45
C TRP A 114 15.09 7.12 -4.35
N TRP A 115 15.12 6.71 -3.08
CA TRP A 115 14.95 7.63 -1.96
C TRP A 115 16.07 8.64 -1.87
N LYS A 116 17.32 8.21 -2.06
CA LYS A 116 18.47 9.14 -2.06
C LYS A 116 18.35 10.21 -3.15
N GLN A 117 17.77 9.86 -4.30
CA GLN A 117 17.60 10.79 -5.41
C GLN A 117 16.40 11.72 -5.24
N THR A 118 15.40 11.33 -4.45
CA THR A 118 14.15 12.08 -4.36
C THR A 118 13.91 12.76 -3.03
N ALA A 119 14.60 12.36 -1.97
CA ALA A 119 14.35 12.86 -0.60
C ALA A 119 14.40 14.39 -0.50
N ASP A 120 15.42 15.02 -1.06
CA ASP A 120 15.57 16.47 -1.00
C ASP A 120 14.45 17.21 -1.72
N LYS A 121 14.02 16.66 -2.86
CA LYS A 121 12.93 17.23 -3.67
C LYS A 121 11.58 17.10 -3.00
N LEU A 122 11.42 16.13 -2.12
CA LEU A 122 10.19 15.87 -1.38
C LEU A 122 10.19 16.47 0.03
N ALA A 123 11.29 17.09 0.44
CA ALA A 123 11.45 17.59 1.80
C ALA A 123 10.39 18.62 2.20
N ARG A 124 9.89 19.39 1.24
CA ARG A 124 8.88 20.43 1.48
C ARG A 124 7.45 19.91 1.58
N ALA A 125 7.21 18.67 1.19
CA ALA A 125 5.88 18.08 1.24
C ALA A 125 5.51 17.78 2.70
N ARG A 126 4.59 18.58 3.26
CA ARG A 126 4.23 18.51 4.68
C ARG A 126 3.26 17.38 5.00
N ASN A 127 2.54 16.90 4.01
CA ASN A 127 1.51 15.86 4.16
C ASN A 127 1.94 14.51 3.58
N LEU A 128 3.24 14.28 3.45
CA LEU A 128 3.82 13.07 2.87
C LEU A 128 4.47 12.20 3.92
N SER A 129 4.11 10.92 3.91
CA SER A 129 4.79 9.86 4.65
C SER A 129 5.41 8.88 3.67
N VAL A 130 6.65 8.46 3.91
CA VAL A 130 7.33 7.47 3.08
C VAL A 130 7.84 6.34 3.97
N PHE A 131 7.46 5.12 3.63
CA PHE A 131 7.87 3.89 4.32
C PHE A 131 8.60 2.99 3.35
N ARG A 132 9.65 2.34 3.85
CA ARG A 132 10.35 1.28 3.10
C ARG A 132 10.03 -0.06 3.72
N ILE A 133 9.59 -0.99 2.89
CA ILE A 133 9.32 -2.37 3.30
C ILE A 133 10.60 -3.18 3.11
N SER A 134 10.98 -3.96 4.12
CA SER A 134 12.20 -4.78 4.02
C SER A 134 12.08 -5.84 2.93
N PRO A 135 13.20 -6.22 2.27
CA PRO A 135 13.18 -7.27 1.25
C PRO A 135 12.66 -8.62 1.76
N ALA A 136 12.98 -8.98 2.99
CA ALA A 136 12.47 -10.21 3.60
C ALA A 136 10.94 -10.18 3.70
N THR A 137 10.37 -9.05 4.07
CA THR A 137 8.91 -8.87 4.15
C THR A 137 8.26 -9.02 2.78
N THR A 138 8.75 -8.34 1.75
CA THR A 138 8.15 -8.42 0.41
C THR A 138 8.24 -9.82 -0.18
N THR A 139 9.36 -10.51 0.00
CA THR A 139 9.52 -11.89 -0.43
C THR A 139 8.51 -12.81 0.26
N ALA A 140 8.37 -12.68 1.58
CA ALA A 140 7.43 -13.48 2.35
C ALA A 140 5.97 -13.19 1.98
N LEU A 141 5.62 -11.92 1.77
CA LEU A 141 4.28 -11.51 1.33
C LEU A 141 3.94 -12.11 -0.03
N GLY A 142 4.89 -12.09 -0.97
CA GLY A 142 4.68 -12.66 -2.30
C GLY A 142 4.29 -14.13 -2.26
N LYS A 143 4.81 -14.88 -1.30
CA LYS A 143 4.47 -16.31 -1.12
C LYS A 143 3.05 -16.56 -0.62
N LEU A 144 2.40 -15.55 -0.04
CA LEU A 144 1.00 -15.65 0.39
C LEU A 144 0.02 -15.52 -0.77
N ALA A 145 0.48 -15.05 -1.93
CA ALA A 145 -0.40 -14.74 -3.07
C ALA A 145 -1.10 -16.00 -3.60
N LYS A 146 -2.44 -15.99 -3.55
CA LYS A 146 -3.32 -17.04 -4.08
C LYS A 146 -4.55 -16.37 -4.67
N ARG A 147 -5.18 -17.03 -5.63
CA ARG A 147 -6.38 -16.49 -6.28
C ARG A 147 -7.50 -16.17 -5.28
N THR A 148 -7.62 -16.97 -4.24
CA THR A 148 -8.53 -16.75 -3.12
C THR A 148 -7.74 -16.83 -1.84
N MET A 149 -7.73 -15.74 -1.06
CA MET A 149 -6.92 -15.60 0.12
C MET A 149 -7.78 -15.38 1.36
N GLN A 150 -7.33 -15.96 2.49
CA GLN A 150 -7.86 -15.69 3.83
C GLN A 150 -6.71 -15.10 4.62
N LEU A 151 -6.76 -13.78 4.84
CA LEU A 151 -5.66 -13.03 5.45
C LEU A 151 -6.11 -12.40 6.78
N GLN A 152 -5.21 -12.38 7.74
CA GLN A 152 -5.39 -11.67 9.00
C GLN A 152 -4.22 -10.72 9.19
N CYS A 153 -4.52 -9.46 9.48
CA CYS A 153 -3.52 -8.46 9.81
C CYS A 153 -3.71 -8.02 11.26
N THR A 154 -2.66 -8.15 12.05
CA THR A 154 -2.67 -7.73 13.45
C THR A 154 -1.62 -6.64 13.64
N ILE A 155 -2.03 -5.52 14.24
CA ILE A 155 -1.14 -4.39 14.55
C ILE A 155 -1.29 -4.08 16.03
N GLN A 156 -0.18 -4.13 16.75
CA GLN A 156 -0.14 -3.85 18.18
C GLN A 156 1.24 -3.30 18.56
N ASP A 157 1.27 -2.17 19.23
CA ASP A 157 2.52 -1.51 19.69
C ASP A 157 3.55 -1.33 18.58
N GLY A 158 3.07 -0.98 17.38
CA GLY A 158 3.91 -0.79 16.18
C GLY A 158 4.32 -2.09 15.50
N GLU A 159 4.04 -3.25 16.08
CA GLU A 159 4.33 -4.53 15.45
C GLU A 159 3.21 -4.92 14.50
N ILE A 160 3.56 -5.35 13.30
CA ILE A 160 2.63 -5.69 12.23
C ILE A 160 2.87 -7.13 11.80
N TRP A 161 1.80 -7.90 11.81
CA TRP A 161 1.81 -9.29 11.34
C TRP A 161 0.71 -9.50 10.32
N ILE A 162 1.03 -10.16 9.20
CA ILE A 162 0.06 -10.67 8.25
C ILE A 162 0.23 -12.17 8.15
N ARG A 163 -0.89 -12.89 8.24
CA ARG A 163 -0.87 -14.34 8.14
C ARG A 163 -2.01 -14.87 7.31
N ASP A 164 -1.80 -16.04 6.72
CA ASP A 164 -2.84 -16.90 6.19
C ASP A 164 -3.01 -18.14 7.09
N GLU A 165 -3.60 -19.19 6.57
CA GLU A 165 -3.83 -20.43 7.34
C GLU A 165 -2.55 -21.19 7.68
N THR A 166 -1.48 -21.00 6.89
CA THR A 166 -0.25 -21.78 7.00
C THR A 166 1.00 -20.96 7.35
N GLU A 167 1.03 -19.68 6.98
CA GLU A 167 2.21 -18.83 7.09
C GLU A 167 1.91 -17.54 7.86
N SER A 168 2.91 -17.09 8.61
CA SER A 168 2.86 -15.81 9.33
C SER A 168 4.04 -14.95 8.88
N VAL A 169 3.76 -13.71 8.53
CA VAL A 169 4.78 -12.76 8.05
C VAL A 169 4.86 -11.58 9.01
N GLU A 170 6.03 -11.38 9.60
CA GLU A 170 6.33 -10.15 10.31
C GLU A 170 6.64 -9.06 9.30
N VAL A 171 5.90 -7.96 9.38
CA VAL A 171 6.09 -6.83 8.46
C VAL A 171 7.05 -5.84 9.08
N VAL A 172 8.22 -5.67 8.46
CA VAL A 172 9.23 -4.72 8.91
C VAL A 172 9.22 -3.50 7.99
N LEU A 173 8.83 -2.36 8.57
CA LEU A 173 8.81 -1.07 7.89
C LEU A 173 9.85 -0.14 8.47
N THR A 174 10.54 0.60 7.60
CA THR A 174 11.39 1.71 8.00
C THR A 174 10.72 3.00 7.58
N LYS A 175 10.53 3.91 8.53
CA LYS A 175 9.96 5.22 8.24
C LYS A 175 11.06 6.13 7.68
N LEU A 176 10.93 6.52 6.41
CA LEU A 176 11.90 7.38 5.73
C LEU A 176 11.52 8.86 5.82
N LYS A 177 10.24 9.16 5.89
CA LYS A 177 9.73 10.52 6.04
C LYS A 177 8.41 10.51 6.81
N GLU A 178 8.27 11.47 7.71
CA GLU A 178 7.03 11.74 8.44
C GLU A 178 6.42 13.04 7.94
N PRO A 179 5.09 13.19 8.04
CA PRO A 179 4.46 14.48 7.78
C PRO A 179 4.90 15.51 8.83
N ALA A 180 4.98 16.74 8.40
CA ALA A 180 5.36 17.84 9.31
C ALA A 180 4.14 18.32 10.12
#